data_9d84f4ae6b949e5ef4c7bb78c3226346
#
_entry.id   9d84f4ae6b949e5ef4c7bb78c3226346
#
_cell.length_a   1.000
_cell.length_b   1.000
_cell.length_c   1.000
_cell.angle_alpha   90.00
_cell.angle_beta   90.00
_cell.angle_gamma   90.00
#
_symmetry.space_group_name_H-M   'P 1'
#
loop_
_entity.id
_entity.type
_entity.pdbx_description
1 polymer ?
#
loop_
_entity_poly.entity_id
_entity_poly.type
_entity_poly.pdbx_seq_one_letter_code
_entity_poly.pdbx_strand_id
1 'polypeptide(L)'
;MKIVKKVAVLIAPLFLFAVLLIPYSWFNQQFVVEWFGCGCPVLDAEGNMVENHFNANDFTLLFWLFVSALATILSVIFSKKTLQDKKWLRVLYVIGTLLISLFISYNFYQMMMWT
;
A
#
# COMPACT_ATOMS: atom_id res chain seq x y z
N MET A 1 -19.72 10.32 -22.80
CA MET A 1 -18.48 10.06 -22.06
C MET A 1 -18.69 9.71 -20.60
N LYS A 2 -19.91 9.35 -20.25
CA LYS A 2 -20.23 8.96 -18.88
C LYS A 2 -19.48 7.70 -18.45
N ILE A 3 -19.22 6.77 -19.38
CA ILE A 3 -18.51 5.53 -19.09
C ILE A 3 -17.06 5.82 -18.71
N VAL A 4 -16.40 6.72 -19.42
CA VAL A 4 -15.01 7.09 -19.14
C VAL A 4 -14.89 7.70 -17.74
N LYS A 5 -15.81 8.57 -17.36
CA LYS A 5 -15.82 9.16 -16.01
C LYS A 5 -16.03 8.09 -14.92
N LYS A 6 -16.96 7.16 -15.16
CA LYS A 6 -17.21 6.09 -14.21
C LYS A 6 -15.98 5.20 -14.03
N VAL A 7 -15.34 4.82 -15.12
CA VAL A 7 -14.12 4.00 -15.08
C VAL A 7 -13.00 4.76 -14.36
N ALA A 8 -12.82 6.04 -14.67
CA ALA A 8 -11.79 6.85 -14.03
C ALA A 8 -12.02 6.94 -12.52
N VAL A 9 -13.26 7.16 -12.08
CA VAL A 9 -13.59 7.22 -10.66
C VAL A 9 -13.35 5.88 -9.98
N LEU A 10 -13.67 4.78 -10.65
CA LEU A 10 -13.50 3.45 -10.08
C LEU A 10 -12.02 3.05 -9.98
N ILE A 11 -11.17 3.56 -10.87
CA ILE A 11 -9.73 3.28 -10.84
C ILE A 11 -9.00 4.22 -9.88
N ALA A 12 -9.59 5.37 -9.56
CA ALA A 12 -8.93 6.41 -8.77
C ALA A 12 -8.28 5.89 -7.47
N PRO A 13 -8.92 4.99 -6.69
CA PRO A 13 -8.28 4.48 -5.48
C PRO A 13 -6.95 3.79 -5.74
N LEU A 14 -6.79 3.14 -6.89
CA LEU A 14 -5.54 2.46 -7.24
C LEU A 14 -4.45 3.43 -7.65
N PHE A 15 -4.81 4.61 -8.17
CA PHE A 15 -3.81 5.65 -8.46
C PHE A 15 -3.11 6.16 -7.21
N LEU A 16 -3.73 5.98 -6.05
CA LEU A 16 -3.10 6.36 -4.78
C LEU A 16 -1.74 5.68 -4.62
N PHE A 17 -1.63 4.41 -5.00
CA PHE A 17 -0.37 3.68 -4.94
C PHE A 17 0.69 4.32 -5.84
N ALA A 18 0.31 4.65 -7.08
CA ALA A 18 1.24 5.27 -8.02
C ALA A 18 1.71 6.64 -7.53
N VAL A 19 0.78 7.43 -7.01
CA VAL A 19 1.10 8.77 -6.53
C VAL A 19 2.03 8.72 -5.31
N LEU A 20 1.83 7.75 -4.42
CA LEU A 20 2.62 7.65 -3.20
C LEU A 20 3.93 6.90 -3.39
N LEU A 21 4.11 6.17 -4.49
CA LEU A 21 5.29 5.35 -4.70
C LEU A 21 6.58 6.17 -4.64
N ILE A 22 6.67 7.22 -5.44
CA ILE A 22 7.89 8.03 -5.53
C ILE A 22 8.14 8.81 -4.23
N PRO A 23 7.16 9.58 -3.69
CA PRO A 23 7.39 10.30 -2.45
C PRO A 23 7.73 9.38 -1.27
N TYR A 24 7.05 8.23 -1.15
CA TYR A 24 7.34 7.32 -0.07
C TYR A 24 8.69 6.66 -0.23
N SER A 25 9.09 6.31 -1.45
CA SER A 25 10.41 5.73 -1.69
C SER A 25 11.51 6.68 -1.20
N TRP A 26 11.41 7.96 -1.54
CA TRP A 26 12.34 8.97 -1.07
C TRP A 26 12.29 9.10 0.45
N PHE A 27 11.08 9.20 1.01
CA PHE A 27 10.89 9.34 2.45
C PHE A 27 11.48 8.14 3.20
N ASN A 28 11.25 6.93 2.68
CA ASN A 28 11.79 5.71 3.28
C ASN A 28 13.32 5.75 3.32
N GLN A 29 13.96 6.13 2.21
CA GLN A 29 15.41 6.17 2.13
C GLN A 29 16.03 7.25 3.02
N GLN A 30 15.34 8.38 3.17
CA GLN A 30 15.90 9.53 3.91
C GLN A 30 15.56 9.51 5.39
N PHE A 31 14.36 9.09 5.74
CA PHE A 31 13.86 9.23 7.10
C PHE A 31 13.57 7.93 7.80
N VAL A 32 12.84 7.03 7.15
CA VAL A 32 12.38 5.80 7.79
C VAL A 32 13.57 4.91 8.15
N VAL A 33 14.53 4.78 7.25
CA VAL A 33 15.74 4.00 7.51
C VAL A 33 16.55 4.62 8.65
N GLU A 34 16.60 5.94 8.72
CA GLU A 34 17.29 6.63 9.80
C GLU A 34 16.61 6.44 11.14
N TRP A 35 15.27 6.45 11.16
CA TRP A 35 14.50 6.32 12.40
C TRP A 35 14.43 4.88 12.92
N PHE A 36 14.25 3.92 12.04
CA PHE A 36 14.01 2.53 12.42
C PHE A 36 15.13 1.58 12.04
N GLY A 37 16.08 2.03 11.25
CA GLY A 37 17.15 1.20 10.72
C GLY A 37 16.71 0.38 9.52
N CYS A 38 17.68 -0.10 8.74
CA CYS A 38 17.37 -0.99 7.63
C CYS A 38 17.02 -2.38 8.16
N GLY A 39 16.33 -3.18 7.34
CA GLY A 39 16.02 -4.56 7.69
C GLY A 39 17.20 -5.50 7.52
N CYS A 40 18.42 -4.97 7.43
CA CYS A 40 19.62 -5.76 7.24
C CYS A 40 19.97 -6.52 8.50
N PRO A 41 20.57 -7.73 8.39
CA PRO A 41 21.04 -8.45 9.56
C PRO A 41 22.07 -7.61 10.32
N VAL A 42 21.87 -7.50 11.62
CA VAL A 42 22.82 -6.79 12.49
C VAL A 42 23.52 -7.81 13.34
N LEU A 43 24.85 -7.77 13.31
CA LEU A 43 25.65 -8.64 14.17
C LEU A 43 26.04 -7.87 15.41
N ASP A 44 26.01 -8.54 16.57
CA ASP A 44 26.50 -7.95 17.80
C ASP A 44 28.02 -8.02 17.85
N ALA A 45 28.60 -7.54 18.94
CA ALA A 45 30.06 -7.52 19.11
C ALA A 45 30.68 -8.92 19.11
N GLU A 46 29.88 -9.95 19.38
CA GLU A 46 30.33 -11.35 19.43
C GLU A 46 30.08 -12.08 18.11
N GLY A 47 29.52 -11.38 17.10
CA GLY A 47 29.24 -11.98 15.79
C GLY A 47 27.94 -12.72 15.69
N ASN A 48 27.09 -12.66 16.71
CA ASN A 48 25.78 -13.29 16.70
C ASN A 48 24.74 -12.37 16.07
N MET A 49 23.79 -12.93 15.34
CA MET A 49 22.70 -12.15 14.79
C MET A 49 21.78 -11.68 15.91
N VAL A 50 21.59 -10.35 15.97
CA VAL A 50 20.66 -9.76 16.93
C VAL A 50 19.28 -9.77 16.31
N GLU A 51 18.27 -10.19 17.09
CA GLU A 51 16.88 -10.16 16.64
C GLU A 51 16.48 -8.72 16.29
N ASN A 52 15.86 -8.59 15.13
CA ASN A 52 15.42 -7.29 14.66
C ASN A 52 14.17 -6.85 15.41
N HIS A 53 14.24 -5.68 16.04
CA HIS A 53 13.04 -4.98 16.42
C HIS A 53 12.45 -4.31 15.17
N PHE A 54 11.36 -3.59 15.35
CA PHE A 54 10.68 -2.89 14.27
C PHE A 54 11.68 -2.08 13.45
N ASN A 55 11.73 -2.32 12.15
CA ASN A 55 12.69 -1.68 11.25
C ASN A 55 11.98 -1.06 10.05
N ALA A 56 12.75 -0.51 9.10
CA ALA A 56 12.19 0.16 7.93
C ALA A 56 11.34 -0.77 7.07
N ASN A 57 11.70 -2.06 6.99
CA ASN A 57 10.90 -3.01 6.22
C ASN A 57 9.53 -3.21 6.85
N ASP A 58 9.48 -3.33 8.19
CA ASP A 58 8.19 -3.46 8.90
C ASP A 58 7.34 -2.22 8.72
N PHE A 59 7.96 -1.04 8.78
CA PHE A 59 7.24 0.22 8.57
C PHE A 59 6.70 0.30 7.14
N THR A 60 7.48 -0.12 6.16
CA THR A 60 7.06 -0.11 4.76
C THR A 60 5.86 -1.02 4.55
N LEU A 61 5.87 -2.21 5.15
CA LEU A 61 4.73 -3.12 5.06
C LEU A 61 3.49 -2.49 5.67
N LEU A 62 3.59 -1.92 6.86
CA LEU A 62 2.47 -1.27 7.51
C LEU A 62 1.96 -0.07 6.71
N PHE A 63 2.87 0.70 6.12
CA PHE A 63 2.48 1.84 5.29
C PHE A 63 1.64 1.40 4.10
N TRP A 64 2.09 0.37 3.36
CA TRP A 64 1.36 -0.09 2.20
C TRP A 64 0.04 -0.78 2.58
N LEU A 65 -0.01 -1.45 3.73
CA LEU A 65 -1.28 -1.99 4.23
C LEU A 65 -2.25 -0.87 4.59
N PHE A 66 -1.75 0.22 5.18
CA PHE A 66 -2.56 1.39 5.48
C PHE A 66 -3.11 2.02 4.19
N VAL A 67 -2.27 2.12 3.15
CA VAL A 67 -2.70 2.63 1.84
C VAL A 67 -3.76 1.71 1.23
N SER A 68 -3.62 0.39 1.39
CA SER A 68 -4.65 -0.56 0.95
C SER A 68 -5.99 -0.31 1.65
N ALA A 69 -5.96 -0.06 2.95
CA ALA A 69 -7.17 0.25 3.71
C ALA A 69 -7.82 1.54 3.20
N LEU A 70 -7.00 2.58 2.95
CA LEU A 70 -7.52 3.84 2.40
C LEU A 70 -8.12 3.64 1.02
N ALA A 71 -7.46 2.86 0.16
CA ALA A 71 -7.98 2.58 -1.17
C ALA A 71 -9.32 1.83 -1.09
N THR A 72 -9.45 0.90 -0.16
CA THR A 72 -10.69 0.17 0.05
C THR A 72 -11.81 1.10 0.53
N ILE A 73 -11.50 2.00 1.47
CA ILE A 73 -12.48 2.99 1.95
C ILE A 73 -12.94 3.89 0.80
N LEU A 74 -11.99 4.37 -0.01
CA LEU A 74 -12.33 5.19 -1.17
C LEU A 74 -13.18 4.41 -2.18
N SER A 75 -12.91 3.11 -2.35
CA SER A 75 -13.71 2.29 -3.26
C SER A 75 -15.15 2.16 -2.76
N VAL A 76 -15.37 2.06 -1.46
CA VAL A 76 -16.72 2.04 -0.89
C VAL A 76 -17.44 3.34 -1.20
N ILE A 77 -16.78 4.48 -0.97
CA ILE A 77 -17.38 5.79 -1.21
C ILE A 77 -17.71 5.96 -2.69
N PHE A 78 -16.77 5.65 -3.58
CA PHE A 78 -16.95 5.82 -5.01
C PHE A 78 -17.99 4.88 -5.58
N SER A 79 -18.06 3.64 -5.06
CA SER A 79 -19.06 2.68 -5.52
C SER A 79 -20.48 3.13 -5.17
N LYS A 80 -20.66 3.74 -4.00
CA LYS A 80 -21.97 4.29 -3.62
C LYS A 80 -22.44 5.35 -4.59
N LYS A 81 -21.51 6.17 -5.12
CA LYS A 81 -21.84 7.23 -6.06
C LYS A 81 -22.01 6.73 -7.49
N THR A 82 -21.24 5.73 -7.88
CA THR A 82 -21.13 5.30 -9.27
C THR A 82 -21.97 4.07 -9.59
N LEU A 83 -22.10 3.14 -8.63
CA LEU A 83 -22.81 1.86 -8.83
C LEU A 83 -24.04 1.78 -7.93
N GLN A 84 -24.82 2.85 -7.88
CA GLN A 84 -25.96 2.95 -6.96
C GLN A 84 -27.03 1.88 -7.21
N ASP A 85 -27.22 1.50 -8.47
CA ASP A 85 -28.34 0.66 -8.85
C ASP A 85 -28.08 -0.85 -8.69
N LYS A 86 -26.81 -1.23 -8.52
CA LYS A 86 -26.44 -2.65 -8.49
C LYS A 86 -25.61 -2.95 -7.24
N LYS A 87 -26.30 -3.42 -6.21
CA LYS A 87 -25.67 -3.70 -4.92
C LYS A 87 -24.56 -4.76 -5.02
N TRP A 88 -24.81 -5.84 -5.79
CA TRP A 88 -23.82 -6.89 -5.90
C TRP A 88 -22.56 -6.45 -6.66
N LEU A 89 -22.71 -5.54 -7.63
CA LEU A 89 -21.56 -4.97 -8.33
C LEU A 89 -20.71 -4.12 -7.39
N ARG A 90 -21.35 -3.40 -6.46
CA ARG A 90 -20.59 -2.64 -5.47
C ARG A 90 -19.76 -3.56 -4.57
N VAL A 91 -20.37 -4.65 -4.12
CA VAL A 91 -19.65 -5.61 -3.28
C VAL A 91 -18.49 -6.23 -4.04
N LEU A 92 -18.72 -6.67 -5.28
CA LEU A 92 -17.64 -7.23 -6.12
C LEU A 92 -16.53 -6.23 -6.36
N TYR A 93 -16.90 -4.98 -6.63
CA TYR A 93 -15.91 -3.92 -6.87
C TYR A 93 -15.06 -3.67 -5.62
N VAL A 94 -15.67 -3.58 -4.45
CA VAL A 94 -14.93 -3.33 -3.21
C VAL A 94 -14.00 -4.50 -2.89
N ILE A 95 -14.50 -5.73 -3.02
CA ILE A 95 -13.68 -6.93 -2.77
C ILE A 95 -12.53 -6.99 -3.78
N GLY A 96 -12.80 -6.74 -5.06
CA GLY A 96 -11.76 -6.72 -6.09
C GLY A 96 -10.71 -5.66 -5.83
N THR A 97 -11.14 -4.45 -5.44
CA THR A 97 -10.21 -3.36 -5.09
C THR A 97 -9.34 -3.75 -3.90
N LEU A 98 -9.93 -4.36 -2.87
CA LEU A 98 -9.17 -4.81 -1.71
C LEU A 98 -8.11 -5.84 -2.11
N LEU A 99 -8.49 -6.84 -2.89
CA LEU A 99 -7.56 -7.89 -3.32
C LEU A 99 -6.43 -7.32 -4.18
N ILE A 100 -6.77 -6.44 -5.14
CA ILE A 100 -5.78 -5.82 -6.01
C ILE A 100 -4.85 -4.92 -5.18
N SER A 101 -5.39 -4.15 -4.24
CA SER A 101 -4.56 -3.26 -3.44
C SER A 101 -3.63 -4.04 -2.51
N LEU A 102 -4.07 -5.16 -1.96
CA LEU A 102 -3.18 -6.03 -1.18
C LEU A 102 -2.07 -6.61 -2.03
N PHE A 103 -2.39 -7.01 -3.27
CA PHE A 103 -1.41 -7.52 -4.21
C PHE A 103 -0.37 -6.46 -4.55
N ILE A 104 -0.82 -5.24 -4.84
CA ILE A 104 0.07 -4.12 -5.14
C ILE A 104 0.94 -3.79 -3.93
N SER A 105 0.34 -3.77 -2.73
CA SER A 105 1.08 -3.50 -1.49
C SER A 105 2.19 -4.51 -1.27
N TYR A 106 1.91 -5.78 -1.48
CA TYR A 106 2.90 -6.83 -1.34
C TYR A 106 4.06 -6.64 -2.33
N ASN A 107 3.74 -6.34 -3.60
CA ASN A 107 4.76 -6.12 -4.61
C ASN A 107 5.61 -4.90 -4.30
N PHE A 108 4.98 -3.81 -3.86
CA PHE A 108 5.73 -2.59 -3.50
C PHE A 108 6.59 -2.82 -2.27
N TYR A 109 6.09 -3.58 -1.30
CA TYR A 109 6.88 -3.95 -0.13
C TYR A 109 8.12 -4.74 -0.52
N GLN A 110 7.96 -5.75 -1.38
CA GLN A 110 9.09 -6.55 -1.84
C GLN A 110 10.10 -5.71 -2.61
N MET A 111 9.63 -4.77 -3.42
CA MET A 111 10.49 -3.90 -4.21
C MET A 111 11.29 -2.93 -3.34
N MET A 112 10.71 -2.48 -2.23
CA MET A 112 11.34 -1.51 -1.33
C MET A 112 12.05 -2.15 -0.15
N MET A 113 11.96 -3.48 -0.02
CA MET A 113 12.54 -4.16 1.13
C MET A 113 14.07 -4.06 1.11
N TRP A 114 14.61 -3.69 2.25
CA TRP A 114 16.06 -3.63 2.43
C TRP A 114 16.59 -5.04 2.73
N THR A 115 17.56 -5.47 1.97
CA THR A 115 18.17 -6.79 2.14
C THR A 115 19.67 -6.72 2.43
#